data_67126da47ea65f9a0b8f6976836a96d9
#
_entry.id   67126da47ea65f9a0b8f6976836a96d9
#
_cell.length_a   1.000
_cell.length_b   1.000
_cell.length_c   1.000
_cell.angle_alpha   90.00
_cell.angle_beta   90.00
_cell.angle_gamma   90.00
#
_symmetry.space_group_name_H-M   'P 1'
#
loop_
_entity.id
_entity.type
_entity.pdbx_description
1 polymer ?
#
loop_
_entity_poly.entity_id
_entity_poly.type
_entity_poly.pdbx_seq_one_letter_code
_entity_poly.pdbx_strand_id
1 'polypeptide(L)'
;KCSKSHHVITTEDGYILTAFRILSKCNTSRLYPILLMHGILDTSDLWILPNVEFGLGYVLARNCYDVWAANHRGNRYSRRHIRLDPDEDVEFWDYTFDEHGNYDVPAIIDYILRETNKPKLFYAGHSQGTTDFFAMTSLRPEYNQKIQLSIQLAPVAWLANANGPGPLLLAPNVKPIKEFLDAVGLREILGKNQLIHLVLEILCQLAPEPTCGNALFLSTGYEQGSIQRNVLSIVFGHLLSGSSTKTLVHYAQLILTKKFRRFDEGFRENMRRYGLPTPPDYNVSRITSPVVLVSARNDWLSSLKDVNKLACKLPNLVDNYIVPIPKWTKIYVIPKILRYLDQYNI
;
A
#
# COMPACT_ATOMS: atom_id res chain seq x y z
N LYS A 1 9.35 24.93 9.15
CA LYS A 1 9.95 23.64 8.70
C LYS A 1 9.43 22.55 9.64
N CYS A 2 8.75 21.51 9.14
CA CYS A 2 8.43 20.34 9.93
C CYS A 2 9.74 19.61 10.26
N SER A 3 9.90 19.16 11.51
CA SER A 3 11.00 18.28 11.88
C SER A 3 10.74 16.89 11.29
N LYS A 4 11.76 16.27 10.71
CA LYS A 4 11.71 14.90 10.19
C LYS A 4 12.66 14.04 11.01
N SER A 5 12.21 12.90 11.46
CA SER A 5 13.05 11.83 11.98
C SER A 5 12.77 10.54 11.22
N HIS A 6 13.77 9.69 11.07
CA HIS A 6 13.59 8.34 10.56
C HIS A 6 13.73 7.34 11.70
N HIS A 7 12.94 6.29 11.63
CA HIS A 7 12.88 5.24 12.64
C HIS A 7 13.12 3.89 11.97
N VAL A 8 13.88 3.04 12.64
CA VAL A 8 14.24 1.70 12.18
C VAL A 8 13.42 0.71 13.00
N ILE A 9 12.72 -0.20 12.33
CA ILE A 9 11.78 -1.14 12.94
C ILE A 9 12.14 -2.54 12.46
N THR A 10 12.42 -3.46 13.39
CA THR A 10 12.70 -4.85 13.05
C THR A 10 11.44 -5.69 13.23
N THR A 11 11.08 -6.46 12.20
CA THR A 11 9.94 -7.38 12.24
C THR A 11 10.28 -8.69 12.97
N GLU A 12 9.27 -9.45 13.37
CA GLU A 12 9.43 -10.75 14.04
C GLU A 12 10.24 -11.75 13.19
N ASP A 13 10.14 -11.66 11.86
CA ASP A 13 10.84 -12.51 10.90
C ASP A 13 12.16 -11.91 10.39
N GLY A 14 12.60 -10.76 10.95
CA GLY A 14 13.95 -10.23 10.80
C GLY A 14 14.14 -9.14 9.74
N TYR A 15 13.11 -8.69 9.04
CA TYR A 15 13.21 -7.54 8.14
C TYR A 15 13.39 -6.24 8.91
N ILE A 16 14.19 -5.34 8.34
CA ILE A 16 14.50 -4.03 8.92
C ILE A 16 13.82 -2.96 8.08
N LEU A 17 12.73 -2.43 8.62
CA LEU A 17 11.87 -1.45 7.97
C LEU A 17 12.25 -0.03 8.37
N THR A 18 11.88 0.95 7.55
CA THR A 18 12.08 2.37 7.82
C THR A 18 10.73 3.10 7.82
N ALA A 19 10.49 3.88 8.85
CA ALA A 19 9.38 4.81 8.92
C ALA A 19 9.89 6.25 9.10
N PHE A 20 9.25 7.20 8.44
CA PHE A 20 9.53 8.63 8.57
C PHE A 20 8.43 9.29 9.39
N ARG A 21 8.82 9.96 10.47
CA ARG A 21 7.91 10.73 11.30
C ARG A 21 7.94 12.21 10.92
N ILE A 22 6.78 12.79 10.68
CA ILE A 22 6.59 14.20 10.33
C ILE A 22 5.88 14.86 11.51
N LEU A 23 6.64 15.55 12.36
CA LEU A 23 6.10 16.19 13.53
C LEU A 23 5.36 17.49 13.17
N SER A 24 4.23 17.69 13.81
CA SER A 24 3.51 18.94 13.81
C SER A 24 4.30 20.04 14.53
N LYS A 25 4.05 21.30 14.17
CA LYS A 25 4.51 22.47 14.92
C LYS A 25 3.48 23.00 15.93
N CYS A 26 2.36 22.31 16.07
CA CYS A 26 1.34 22.69 17.04
C CYS A 26 1.85 22.50 18.47
N ASN A 27 1.44 23.37 19.39
CA ASN A 27 1.79 23.25 20.80
C ASN A 27 1.21 21.95 21.43
N THR A 28 0.09 21.47 20.89
CA THR A 28 -0.53 20.21 21.29
C THR A 28 -0.83 19.37 20.06
N SER A 29 -0.39 18.10 20.04
CA SER A 29 -0.75 17.15 19.00
C SER A 29 -2.16 16.59 19.21
N ARG A 30 -2.78 16.11 18.14
CA ARG A 30 -4.03 15.34 18.20
C ARG A 30 -3.86 14.10 19.09
N LEU A 31 -4.98 13.54 19.55
CA LEU A 31 -4.97 12.46 20.54
C LEU A 31 -4.23 11.20 20.04
N TYR A 32 -4.43 10.85 18.79
CA TYR A 32 -3.84 9.64 18.19
C TYR A 32 -2.90 9.99 17.04
N PRO A 33 -1.74 9.28 16.91
CA PRO A 33 -0.88 9.37 15.72
C PRO A 33 -1.58 8.75 14.52
N ILE A 34 -1.08 9.05 13.31
CA ILE A 34 -1.57 8.46 12.08
C ILE A 34 -0.46 7.73 11.33
N LEU A 35 -0.70 6.46 10.99
CA LEU A 35 0.15 5.65 10.12
C LEU A 35 -0.34 5.74 8.67
N LEU A 36 0.56 6.04 7.75
CA LEU A 36 0.34 6.12 6.31
C LEU A 36 1.10 4.98 5.62
N MET A 37 0.38 4.07 4.92
CA MET A 37 0.94 2.92 4.19
C MET A 37 0.72 3.05 2.69
N HIS A 38 1.81 2.99 1.94
CA HIS A 38 1.84 3.21 0.49
C HIS A 38 1.37 2.00 -0.34
N GLY A 39 1.26 2.18 -1.67
CA GLY A 39 0.91 1.16 -2.64
C GLY A 39 2.06 0.24 -3.06
N ILE A 40 1.77 -0.72 -3.93
CA ILE A 40 2.80 -1.58 -4.53
C ILE A 40 3.77 -0.75 -5.38
N LEU A 41 5.06 -1.13 -5.37
CA LEU A 41 6.14 -0.45 -6.07
C LEU A 41 6.35 1.03 -5.68
N ASP A 42 5.79 1.46 -4.57
CA ASP A 42 5.84 2.83 -4.08
C ASP A 42 6.64 2.92 -2.77
N THR A 43 6.68 4.10 -2.19
CA THR A 43 7.33 4.38 -0.90
C THR A 43 6.50 5.37 -0.08
N SER A 44 7.01 5.64 1.13
CA SER A 44 6.52 6.75 1.97
C SER A 44 6.52 8.12 1.28
N ASP A 45 7.27 8.29 0.17
CA ASP A 45 7.34 9.53 -0.59
C ASP A 45 5.98 9.94 -1.18
N LEU A 46 5.13 8.96 -1.51
CA LEU A 46 3.75 9.20 -1.95
C LEU A 46 3.02 10.25 -1.09
N TRP A 47 3.24 10.18 0.21
CA TRP A 47 2.52 10.97 1.19
C TRP A 47 2.99 12.41 1.30
N ILE A 48 4.18 12.71 0.78
CA ILE A 48 4.75 14.07 0.77
C ILE A 48 4.74 14.71 -0.62
N LEU A 49 4.42 13.95 -1.67
CA LEU A 49 4.28 14.44 -3.02
C LEU A 49 2.91 15.14 -3.23
N PRO A 50 2.86 16.11 -4.15
CA PRO A 50 3.93 16.65 -4.99
C PRO A 50 4.80 17.70 -4.27
N ASN A 51 4.35 18.25 -3.16
CA ASN A 51 5.05 19.31 -2.43
C ASN A 51 4.48 19.51 -1.01
N VAL A 52 5.04 20.45 -0.28
CA VAL A 52 4.65 20.75 1.12
C VAL A 52 3.20 21.22 1.25
N GLU A 53 2.65 21.84 0.22
CA GLU A 53 1.28 22.38 0.26
C GLU A 53 0.22 21.29 0.13
N PHE A 54 0.46 20.32 -0.76
CA PHE A 54 -0.54 19.33 -1.16
C PHE A 54 -0.23 17.89 -0.71
N GLY A 55 0.98 17.57 -0.26
CA GLY A 55 1.30 16.25 0.28
C GLY A 55 0.45 15.95 1.51
N LEU A 56 -0.28 14.80 1.51
CA LEU A 56 -1.19 14.45 2.61
C LEU A 56 -0.47 14.43 3.96
N GLY A 57 0.75 13.89 4.02
CA GLY A 57 1.54 13.87 5.25
C GLY A 57 1.81 15.27 5.81
N TYR A 58 2.11 16.23 4.94
CA TYR A 58 2.29 17.62 5.38
C TYR A 58 0.98 18.30 5.77
N VAL A 59 -0.12 17.99 5.06
CA VAL A 59 -1.44 18.54 5.40
C VAL A 59 -1.87 18.04 6.78
N LEU A 60 -1.71 16.76 7.06
CA LEU A 60 -2.03 16.17 8.36
C LEU A 60 -1.16 16.77 9.48
N ALA A 61 0.15 16.92 9.25
CA ALA A 61 1.05 17.54 10.23
C ALA A 61 0.67 19.00 10.52
N ARG A 62 0.22 19.78 9.51
CA ARG A 62 -0.31 21.15 9.72
C ARG A 62 -1.63 21.16 10.50
N ASN A 63 -2.40 20.07 10.44
CA ASN A 63 -3.63 19.88 11.23
C ASN A 63 -3.35 19.20 12.58
N CYS A 64 -2.11 19.27 13.05
CA CYS A 64 -1.65 18.83 14.37
C CYS A 64 -1.61 17.31 14.59
N TYR A 65 -1.64 16.49 13.53
CA TYR A 65 -1.43 15.06 13.65
C TYR A 65 0.07 14.73 13.74
N ASP A 66 0.41 13.75 14.55
CA ASP A 66 1.71 13.07 14.57
C ASP A 66 1.72 12.01 13.47
N VAL A 67 2.40 12.30 12.36
CA VAL A 67 2.29 11.54 11.11
C VAL A 67 3.47 10.60 10.93
N TRP A 68 3.19 9.34 10.66
CA TRP A 68 4.15 8.27 10.41
C TRP A 68 3.94 7.70 9.01
N ALA A 69 4.87 7.94 8.10
CA ALA A 69 4.87 7.38 6.76
C ALA A 69 5.87 6.21 6.72
N ALA A 70 5.35 4.99 6.69
CA ALA A 70 6.15 3.78 6.76
C ALA A 70 6.37 3.14 5.40
N ASN A 71 7.32 2.21 5.35
CA ASN A 71 7.75 1.52 4.14
C ASN A 71 7.66 0.00 4.33
N HIS A 72 7.12 -0.71 3.32
CA HIS A 72 7.12 -2.16 3.27
C HIS A 72 8.53 -2.70 3.07
N ARG A 73 8.77 -3.98 3.48
CA ARG A 73 10.00 -4.71 3.16
C ARG A 73 10.29 -4.70 1.66
N GLY A 74 11.56 -4.65 1.31
CA GLY A 74 12.05 -4.75 -0.06
C GLY A 74 11.99 -3.47 -0.88
N ASN A 75 11.32 -2.39 -0.43
CA ASN A 75 11.44 -1.12 -1.12
C ASN A 75 12.78 -0.43 -0.79
N ARG A 76 13.15 0.62 -1.53
CA ARG A 76 14.45 1.30 -1.39
C ARG A 76 14.81 1.77 0.03
N TYR A 77 13.83 2.02 0.90
CA TYR A 77 14.05 2.45 2.29
C TYR A 77 14.08 1.28 3.28
N SER A 78 13.55 0.11 2.93
CA SER A 78 13.38 -1.07 3.79
C SER A 78 13.98 -2.34 3.16
N ARG A 79 15.10 -2.21 2.42
CA ARG A 79 15.79 -3.29 1.71
C ARG A 79 16.91 -3.87 2.59
N ARG A 80 16.53 -4.32 3.80
CA ARG A 80 17.47 -4.84 4.81
C ARG A 80 16.84 -5.95 5.64
N HIS A 81 17.67 -6.89 6.08
CA HIS A 81 17.30 -7.98 6.98
C HIS A 81 18.44 -8.27 7.94
N ILE A 82 18.15 -8.87 9.12
CA ILE A 82 19.17 -9.15 10.15
C ILE A 82 20.18 -10.22 9.73
N ARG A 83 19.86 -11.07 8.73
CA ARG A 83 20.70 -12.19 8.29
C ARG A 83 20.82 -12.28 6.76
N LEU A 84 19.78 -11.94 6.02
CA LEU A 84 19.72 -12.10 4.57
C LEU A 84 20.24 -10.84 3.86
N ASP A 85 21.06 -11.06 2.84
CA ASP A 85 21.50 -10.01 1.92
C ASP A 85 20.52 -9.93 0.74
N PRO A 86 19.88 -8.77 0.49
CA PRO A 86 18.94 -8.61 -0.63
C PRO A 86 19.58 -8.78 -2.02
N ASP A 87 20.90 -8.74 -2.12
CA ASP A 87 21.62 -8.88 -3.39
C ASP A 87 22.12 -10.30 -3.64
N GLU A 88 22.30 -11.10 -2.59
CA GLU A 88 22.85 -12.45 -2.67
C GLU A 88 21.81 -13.52 -2.33
N ASP A 89 20.93 -13.27 -1.35
CA ASP A 89 20.02 -14.27 -0.83
C ASP A 89 18.64 -14.17 -1.49
N VAL A 90 18.28 -15.15 -2.32
CA VAL A 90 16.97 -15.21 -2.99
C VAL A 90 15.81 -15.30 -1.99
N GLU A 91 16.04 -15.86 -0.81
CA GLU A 91 15.11 -15.99 0.29
C GLU A 91 14.66 -14.61 0.84
N PHE A 92 15.49 -13.57 0.68
CA PHE A 92 15.09 -12.21 1.04
C PHE A 92 13.82 -11.77 0.31
N TRP A 93 13.60 -12.25 -0.93
CA TRP A 93 12.47 -11.89 -1.77
C TRP A 93 11.30 -12.87 -1.70
N ASP A 94 11.37 -13.87 -0.80
CA ASP A 94 10.30 -14.86 -0.63
C ASP A 94 9.17 -14.35 0.28
N TYR A 95 8.53 -13.27 -0.12
CA TYR A 95 7.40 -12.66 0.57
C TYR A 95 6.34 -12.14 -0.38
N THR A 96 5.15 -11.91 0.17
CA THR A 96 4.00 -11.29 -0.49
C THR A 96 3.35 -10.28 0.48
N PHE A 97 2.17 -9.76 0.14
CA PHE A 97 1.39 -8.98 1.09
C PHE A 97 0.85 -9.83 2.28
N ASP A 98 0.94 -11.17 2.23
CA ASP A 98 0.73 -12.02 3.41
C ASP A 98 1.68 -11.63 4.55
N GLU A 99 2.97 -11.53 4.23
CA GLU A 99 4.02 -11.17 5.17
C GLU A 99 3.93 -9.70 5.59
N HIS A 100 3.54 -8.79 4.68
CA HIS A 100 3.26 -7.39 5.05
C HIS A 100 2.17 -7.30 6.11
N GLY A 101 1.04 -7.99 5.91
CA GLY A 101 -0.08 -8.00 6.86
C GLY A 101 0.23 -8.76 8.15
N ASN A 102 1.06 -9.81 8.09
CA ASN A 102 1.35 -10.64 9.24
C ASN A 102 2.50 -10.12 10.12
N TYR A 103 3.49 -9.42 9.53
CA TYR A 103 4.71 -8.99 10.22
C TYR A 103 4.99 -7.49 10.10
N ASP A 104 4.97 -6.89 8.89
CA ASP A 104 5.41 -5.51 8.69
C ASP A 104 4.48 -4.52 9.38
N VAL A 105 3.20 -4.55 9.02
CA VAL A 105 2.21 -3.59 9.57
C VAL A 105 2.06 -3.76 11.08
N PRO A 106 1.98 -4.98 11.65
CA PRO A 106 2.02 -5.21 13.09
C PRO A 106 3.24 -4.59 13.77
N ALA A 107 4.45 -4.85 13.27
CA ALA A 107 5.68 -4.31 13.86
C ALA A 107 5.71 -2.77 13.83
N ILE A 108 5.23 -2.16 12.73
CA ILE A 108 5.13 -0.71 12.59
C ILE A 108 4.13 -0.12 13.60
N ILE A 109 2.94 -0.72 13.72
CA ILE A 109 1.90 -0.27 14.66
C ILE A 109 2.42 -0.34 16.09
N ASP A 110 3.01 -1.46 16.50
CA ASP A 110 3.51 -1.65 17.86
C ASP A 110 4.66 -0.68 18.18
N TYR A 111 5.52 -0.43 17.20
CA TYR A 111 6.57 0.58 17.34
C TYR A 111 6.00 1.98 17.55
N ILE A 112 5.05 2.41 16.71
CA ILE A 112 4.43 3.75 16.81
C ILE A 112 3.71 3.93 18.14
N LEU A 113 2.92 2.96 18.58
CA LEU A 113 2.18 3.04 19.83
C LEU A 113 3.10 3.13 21.03
N ARG A 114 4.22 2.40 21.03
CA ARG A 114 5.26 2.48 22.06
C ARG A 114 5.94 3.85 22.06
N GLU A 115 6.39 4.33 20.89
CA GLU A 115 7.10 5.62 20.76
C GLU A 115 6.22 6.83 21.12
N THR A 116 4.93 6.72 20.89
CA THR A 116 3.98 7.81 21.16
C THR A 116 3.29 7.70 22.51
N ASN A 117 3.45 6.56 23.20
CA ASN A 117 2.72 6.20 24.41
C ASN A 117 1.20 6.35 24.24
N LYS A 118 0.68 5.87 23.09
CA LYS A 118 -0.75 5.94 22.76
C LYS A 118 -1.33 4.52 22.65
N PRO A 119 -2.60 4.31 23.06
CA PRO A 119 -3.24 3.00 22.99
C PRO A 119 -3.69 2.63 21.57
N LYS A 120 -3.90 3.62 20.71
CA LYS A 120 -4.43 3.46 19.36
C LYS A 120 -3.80 4.46 18.39
N LEU A 121 -3.95 4.17 17.12
CA LEU A 121 -3.59 5.07 16.02
C LEU A 121 -4.67 5.11 14.94
N PHE A 122 -4.62 6.13 14.10
CA PHE A 122 -5.30 6.16 12.82
C PHE A 122 -4.47 5.43 11.77
N TYR A 123 -5.12 4.71 10.88
CA TYR A 123 -4.48 4.05 9.74
C TYR A 123 -4.99 4.65 8.43
N ALA A 124 -4.11 5.00 7.51
CA ALA A 124 -4.50 5.34 6.14
C ALA A 124 -3.66 4.53 5.16
N GLY A 125 -4.29 3.64 4.40
CA GLY A 125 -3.67 2.84 3.36
C GLY A 125 -4.03 3.36 1.96
N HIS A 126 -3.11 3.18 1.01
CA HIS A 126 -3.37 3.40 -0.40
C HIS A 126 -3.07 2.11 -1.18
N SER A 127 -4.02 1.68 -2.04
CA SER A 127 -3.81 0.51 -2.91
C SER A 127 -3.33 -0.72 -2.10
N GLN A 128 -2.10 -1.24 -2.30
CA GLN A 128 -1.55 -2.35 -1.51
C GLN A 128 -1.59 -2.09 0.00
N GLY A 129 -1.34 -0.87 0.48
CA GLY A 129 -1.44 -0.57 1.90
C GLY A 129 -2.84 -0.85 2.48
N THR A 130 -3.89 -0.86 1.63
CA THR A 130 -5.23 -1.31 2.03
C THR A 130 -5.32 -2.83 2.10
N THR A 131 -4.69 -3.54 1.15
CA THR A 131 -4.60 -5.00 1.16
C THR A 131 -3.92 -5.51 2.43
N ASP A 132 -2.81 -4.87 2.80
CA ASP A 132 -2.05 -5.22 4.00
C ASP A 132 -2.87 -5.02 5.28
N PHE A 133 -3.67 -3.95 5.34
CA PHE A 133 -4.60 -3.73 6.44
C PHE A 133 -5.65 -4.84 6.54
N PHE A 134 -6.30 -5.20 5.42
CA PHE A 134 -7.30 -6.26 5.41
C PHE A 134 -6.69 -7.63 5.70
N ALA A 135 -5.49 -7.90 5.21
CA ALA A 135 -4.74 -9.12 5.53
C ALA A 135 -4.38 -9.15 7.03
N MET A 136 -3.78 -8.10 7.57
CA MET A 136 -3.42 -7.99 8.98
C MET A 136 -4.62 -8.23 9.89
N THR A 137 -5.68 -7.46 9.72
CA THR A 137 -6.85 -7.52 10.61
C THR A 137 -7.65 -8.82 10.49
N SER A 138 -7.48 -9.55 9.37
CA SER A 138 -8.01 -10.91 9.18
C SER A 138 -7.14 -11.97 9.86
N LEU A 139 -5.80 -11.90 9.71
CA LEU A 139 -4.84 -12.88 10.24
C LEU A 139 -4.56 -12.66 11.72
N ARG A 140 -4.45 -11.40 12.13
CA ARG A 140 -4.12 -10.94 13.49
C ARG A 140 -5.22 -10.02 14.04
N PRO A 141 -6.41 -10.53 14.33
CA PRO A 141 -7.60 -9.73 14.71
C PRO A 141 -7.41 -8.89 15.98
N GLU A 142 -6.44 -9.21 16.82
CA GLU A 142 -6.07 -8.42 17.99
C GLU A 142 -5.64 -7.00 17.63
N TYR A 143 -5.14 -6.76 16.40
CA TYR A 143 -4.77 -5.43 15.95
C TYR A 143 -5.96 -4.51 15.70
N ASN A 144 -7.17 -5.04 15.54
CA ASN A 144 -8.37 -4.20 15.45
C ASN A 144 -8.52 -3.25 16.65
N GLN A 145 -8.11 -3.68 17.84
CA GLN A 145 -8.20 -2.88 19.07
C GLN A 145 -7.22 -1.71 19.08
N LYS A 146 -6.14 -1.78 18.29
CA LYS A 146 -5.11 -0.75 18.16
C LYS A 146 -5.45 0.33 17.12
N ILE A 147 -6.54 0.13 16.38
CA ILE A 147 -6.99 1.04 15.32
C ILE A 147 -8.17 1.87 15.81
N GLN A 148 -8.02 3.19 15.81
CA GLN A 148 -9.09 4.13 16.16
C GLN A 148 -10.05 4.32 14.98
N LEU A 149 -9.51 4.49 13.79
CA LEU A 149 -10.21 4.53 12.50
C LEU A 149 -9.22 4.18 11.40
N SER A 150 -9.67 3.43 10.40
CA SER A 150 -8.91 3.19 9.18
C SER A 150 -9.56 3.84 7.97
N ILE A 151 -8.75 4.50 7.13
CA ILE A 151 -9.15 5.14 5.88
C ILE A 151 -8.44 4.43 4.73
N GLN A 152 -9.20 3.79 3.87
CA GLN A 152 -8.70 2.94 2.80
C GLN A 152 -8.89 3.62 1.44
N LEU A 153 -7.81 4.14 0.86
CA LEU A 153 -7.80 4.87 -0.42
C LEU A 153 -7.56 3.89 -1.56
N ALA A 154 -8.44 3.84 -2.55
CA ALA A 154 -8.44 2.84 -3.63
C ALA A 154 -8.34 1.42 -3.04
N PRO A 155 -9.32 0.96 -2.24
CA PRO A 155 -9.23 -0.26 -1.45
C PRO A 155 -9.19 -1.51 -2.31
N VAL A 156 -8.19 -2.37 -2.06
CA VAL A 156 -7.96 -3.63 -2.76
C VAL A 156 -8.04 -4.81 -1.80
N ALA A 157 -9.14 -5.57 -1.89
CA ALA A 157 -9.28 -6.90 -1.29
C ALA A 157 -9.55 -7.93 -2.39
N TRP A 158 -10.68 -7.85 -3.08
CA TRP A 158 -10.95 -8.62 -4.28
C TRP A 158 -10.49 -7.85 -5.53
N LEU A 159 -10.00 -8.59 -6.53
CA LEU A 159 -9.68 -8.11 -7.87
C LEU A 159 -10.50 -8.87 -8.95
N ALA A 160 -11.67 -9.35 -8.57
CA ALA A 160 -12.53 -10.17 -9.41
C ALA A 160 -13.06 -9.42 -10.65
N ASN A 161 -13.15 -8.10 -10.54
CA ASN A 161 -13.63 -7.19 -11.58
C ASN A 161 -12.56 -6.16 -12.01
N ALA A 162 -11.28 -6.44 -11.73
CA ALA A 162 -10.19 -5.66 -12.30
C ALA A 162 -10.23 -5.79 -13.84
N ASN A 163 -10.21 -4.66 -14.54
CA ASN A 163 -10.45 -4.62 -15.99
C ASN A 163 -9.43 -3.79 -16.78
N GLY A 164 -8.36 -3.37 -16.14
CA GLY A 164 -7.26 -2.67 -16.83
C GLY A 164 -6.52 -3.58 -17.81
N PRO A 165 -6.04 -3.06 -18.96
CA PRO A 165 -5.32 -3.87 -19.95
C PRO A 165 -4.05 -4.51 -19.37
N GLY A 166 -3.32 -3.82 -18.49
CA GLY A 166 -2.13 -4.36 -17.82
C GLY A 166 -2.45 -5.63 -17.00
N PRO A 167 -3.33 -5.56 -15.99
CA PRO A 167 -3.74 -6.71 -15.20
C PRO A 167 -4.32 -7.86 -16.03
N LEU A 168 -5.17 -7.57 -17.01
CA LEU A 168 -5.79 -8.57 -17.87
C LEU A 168 -4.78 -9.30 -18.77
N LEU A 169 -3.75 -8.61 -19.25
CA LEU A 169 -2.70 -9.20 -20.05
C LEU A 169 -1.69 -9.99 -19.19
N LEU A 170 -1.31 -9.45 -18.04
CA LEU A 170 -0.25 -10.03 -17.21
C LEU A 170 -0.73 -11.19 -16.35
N ALA A 171 -1.93 -11.13 -15.78
CA ALA A 171 -2.40 -12.15 -14.85
C ALA A 171 -2.45 -13.56 -15.44
N PRO A 172 -2.98 -13.83 -16.65
CA PRO A 172 -2.98 -15.18 -17.24
C PRO A 172 -1.57 -15.73 -17.52
N ASN A 173 -0.60 -14.83 -17.73
CA ASN A 173 0.78 -15.16 -18.08
C ASN A 173 1.75 -15.09 -16.89
N VAL A 174 1.25 -14.84 -15.69
CA VAL A 174 2.10 -14.59 -14.51
C VAL A 174 2.95 -15.80 -14.13
N LYS A 175 2.44 -17.02 -14.30
CA LYS A 175 3.18 -18.23 -13.95
C LYS A 175 4.41 -18.43 -14.85
N PRO A 176 4.30 -18.47 -16.20
CA PRO A 176 5.48 -18.55 -17.06
C PRO A 176 6.41 -17.35 -16.92
N ILE A 177 5.88 -16.15 -16.67
CA ILE A 177 6.71 -14.97 -16.39
C ILE A 177 7.52 -15.18 -15.11
N LYS A 178 6.89 -15.64 -14.02
CA LYS A 178 7.60 -15.94 -12.77
C LYS A 178 8.66 -17.02 -12.97
N GLU A 179 8.34 -18.12 -13.63
CA GLU A 179 9.29 -19.22 -13.90
C GLU A 179 10.51 -18.71 -14.68
N PHE A 180 10.30 -17.84 -15.66
CA PHE A 180 11.39 -17.18 -16.39
C PHE A 180 12.22 -16.26 -15.48
N LEU A 181 11.58 -15.38 -14.70
CA LEU A 181 12.26 -14.48 -13.79
C LEU A 181 13.05 -15.25 -12.72
N ASP A 182 12.48 -16.34 -12.21
CA ASP A 182 13.15 -17.24 -11.27
C ASP A 182 14.41 -17.88 -11.90
N ALA A 183 14.29 -18.35 -13.15
CA ALA A 183 15.40 -19.00 -13.86
C ALA A 183 16.58 -18.04 -14.13
N VAL A 184 16.31 -16.74 -14.30
CA VAL A 184 17.35 -15.71 -14.49
C VAL A 184 17.76 -15.02 -13.18
N GLY A 185 17.25 -15.49 -12.02
CA GLY A 185 17.59 -14.95 -10.71
C GLY A 185 16.94 -13.59 -10.38
N LEU A 186 15.98 -13.14 -11.19
CA LEU A 186 15.29 -11.87 -10.97
C LEU A 186 14.13 -12.03 -9.97
N ARG A 187 14.40 -11.75 -8.71
CA ARG A 187 13.42 -11.81 -7.59
C ARG A 187 12.89 -10.45 -7.19
N GLU A 188 13.68 -9.41 -7.43
CA GLU A 188 13.31 -8.01 -7.21
C GLU A 188 12.76 -7.38 -8.49
N ILE A 189 11.66 -6.64 -8.36
CA ILE A 189 11.11 -5.85 -9.47
C ILE A 189 11.45 -4.38 -9.22
N LEU A 190 12.16 -3.76 -10.18
CA LEU A 190 12.35 -2.31 -10.34
C LEU A 190 13.00 -1.56 -9.15
N GLY A 191 13.58 -2.25 -8.17
CA GLY A 191 14.09 -1.58 -6.96
C GLY A 191 15.54 -1.08 -7.02
N LYS A 192 16.43 -1.80 -7.70
CA LYS A 192 17.89 -1.59 -7.62
C LYS A 192 18.46 -0.66 -8.70
N ASN A 193 17.80 -0.53 -9.82
CA ASN A 193 18.41 0.10 -11.00
C ASN A 193 18.13 1.60 -11.04
N GLN A 194 19.00 2.40 -10.39
CA GLN A 194 18.97 3.86 -10.44
C GLN A 194 18.99 4.41 -11.87
N LEU A 195 19.62 3.68 -12.83
CA LEU A 195 19.64 4.06 -14.24
C LEU A 195 18.23 4.00 -14.85
N ILE A 196 17.44 2.97 -14.52
CA ILE A 196 16.05 2.87 -14.98
C ILE A 196 15.22 4.03 -14.44
N HIS A 197 15.39 4.39 -13.16
CA HIS A 197 14.71 5.55 -12.57
C HIS A 197 15.09 6.84 -13.27
N LEU A 198 16.37 7.07 -13.51
CA LEU A 198 16.86 8.27 -14.22
C LEU A 198 16.33 8.32 -15.66
N VAL A 199 16.36 7.21 -16.38
CA VAL A 199 15.84 7.13 -17.75
C VAL A 199 14.32 7.40 -17.78
N LEU A 200 13.56 6.82 -16.87
CA LEU A 200 12.12 7.06 -16.76
C LEU A 200 11.83 8.52 -16.39
N GLU A 201 12.57 9.09 -15.46
CA GLU A 201 12.45 10.50 -15.10
C GLU A 201 12.69 11.42 -16.30
N ILE A 202 13.78 11.20 -17.04
CA ILE A 202 14.09 11.96 -18.28
C ILE A 202 12.99 11.79 -19.33
N LEU A 203 12.54 10.56 -19.58
CA LEU A 203 11.46 10.30 -20.55
C LEU A 203 10.15 10.96 -20.12
N CYS A 204 9.85 10.96 -18.81
CA CYS A 204 8.66 11.63 -18.28
C CYS A 204 8.78 13.15 -18.32
N GLN A 205 9.99 13.71 -18.23
CA GLN A 205 10.22 15.16 -18.41
C GLN A 205 10.04 15.58 -19.87
N LEU A 206 10.59 14.80 -20.81
CA LEU A 206 10.53 15.10 -22.25
C LEU A 206 9.14 14.91 -22.85
N ALA A 207 8.43 13.85 -22.45
CA ALA A 207 7.12 13.48 -22.97
C ALA A 207 6.19 12.97 -21.85
N PRO A 208 5.70 13.86 -20.95
CA PRO A 208 4.97 13.44 -19.73
C PRO A 208 3.74 12.58 -20.02
N GLU A 209 2.82 13.06 -20.84
CA GLU A 209 1.56 12.35 -21.12
C GLU A 209 1.75 11.11 -22.02
N PRO A 210 2.48 11.17 -23.16
CA PRO A 210 2.66 9.99 -24.01
C PRO A 210 3.40 8.85 -23.31
N THR A 211 4.32 9.13 -22.38
CA THR A 211 5.12 8.11 -21.70
C THR A 211 4.48 7.72 -20.36
N CYS A 212 4.44 8.62 -19.43
CA CYS A 212 4.10 8.34 -18.05
C CYS A 212 2.59 8.42 -17.78
N GLY A 213 1.90 9.36 -18.41
CA GLY A 213 0.45 9.42 -18.34
C GLY A 213 -0.21 8.17 -18.93
N ASN A 214 0.26 7.71 -20.11
CA ASN A 214 -0.24 6.47 -20.71
C ASN A 214 0.12 5.22 -19.90
N ALA A 215 1.31 5.14 -19.30
CA ALA A 215 1.68 4.02 -18.45
C ALA A 215 0.77 3.92 -17.21
N LEU A 216 0.46 5.04 -16.56
CA LEU A 216 -0.51 5.10 -15.45
C LEU A 216 -1.92 4.76 -15.93
N PHE A 217 -2.36 5.31 -17.07
CA PHE A 217 -3.66 5.01 -17.65
C PHE A 217 -3.83 3.50 -17.91
N LEU A 218 -2.87 2.88 -18.59
CA LEU A 218 -2.93 1.45 -18.92
C LEU A 218 -2.88 0.54 -17.70
N SER A 219 -2.28 0.97 -16.60
CA SER A 219 -2.15 0.17 -15.39
C SER A 219 -3.29 0.38 -14.38
N THR A 220 -3.78 1.62 -14.21
CA THR A 220 -4.68 1.97 -13.10
C THR A 220 -6.01 2.60 -13.52
N GLY A 221 -6.17 2.98 -14.80
CA GLY A 221 -7.32 3.79 -15.24
C GLY A 221 -7.19 5.28 -14.97
N TYR A 222 -5.94 5.74 -14.77
CA TYR A 222 -5.64 7.16 -14.61
C TYR A 222 -6.26 8.02 -15.72
N GLU A 223 -6.88 9.15 -15.37
CA GLU A 223 -7.41 10.09 -16.34
C GLU A 223 -6.34 11.12 -16.72
N GLN A 224 -6.03 11.21 -18.01
CA GLN A 224 -5.06 12.16 -18.55
C GLN A 224 -5.40 13.61 -18.13
N GLY A 225 -4.38 14.35 -17.69
CA GLY A 225 -4.52 15.73 -17.20
C GLY A 225 -5.04 15.87 -15.76
N SER A 226 -5.29 14.78 -15.03
CA SER A 226 -5.65 14.84 -13.61
C SER A 226 -4.46 15.14 -12.70
N ILE A 227 -3.23 14.88 -13.16
CA ILE A 227 -1.98 15.29 -12.53
C ILE A 227 -1.30 16.35 -13.41
N GLN A 228 -0.78 17.39 -12.80
CA GLN A 228 -0.01 18.40 -13.54
C GLN A 228 1.23 17.76 -14.17
N ARG A 229 1.58 18.17 -15.40
CA ARG A 229 2.69 17.57 -16.18
C ARG A 229 4.03 17.57 -15.42
N ASN A 230 4.35 18.65 -14.73
CA ASN A 230 5.55 18.79 -13.91
C ASN A 230 5.57 17.87 -12.69
N VAL A 231 4.41 17.35 -12.26
CA VAL A 231 4.29 16.41 -11.14
C VAL A 231 4.48 14.97 -11.59
N LEU A 232 4.13 14.64 -12.85
CA LEU A 232 4.30 13.28 -13.37
C LEU A 232 5.76 12.82 -13.32
N SER A 233 6.71 13.64 -13.74
CA SER A 233 8.14 13.31 -13.70
C SER A 233 8.63 13.09 -12.26
N ILE A 234 8.19 13.92 -11.31
CA ILE A 234 8.52 13.76 -9.89
C ILE A 234 7.93 12.44 -9.36
N VAL A 235 6.67 12.15 -9.68
CA VAL A 235 6.00 10.90 -9.25
C VAL A 235 6.76 9.69 -9.79
N PHE A 236 7.10 9.66 -11.08
CA PHE A 236 7.81 8.53 -11.68
C PHE A 236 9.26 8.40 -11.21
N GLY A 237 9.93 9.47 -10.83
CA GLY A 237 11.25 9.42 -10.18
C GLY A 237 11.21 8.80 -8.78
N HIS A 238 10.04 8.75 -8.14
CA HIS A 238 9.84 8.16 -6.81
C HIS A 238 9.09 6.83 -6.83
N LEU A 239 8.29 6.54 -7.86
CA LEU A 239 7.67 5.23 -8.10
C LEU A 239 8.72 4.18 -8.51
N LEU A 240 8.28 2.93 -8.58
CA LEU A 240 9.10 1.77 -8.99
C LEU A 240 10.25 1.50 -8.01
N SER A 241 9.95 1.58 -6.74
CA SER A 241 10.92 1.55 -5.64
C SER A 241 11.25 0.16 -5.10
N GLY A 242 10.87 -0.88 -5.81
CA GLY A 242 11.16 -2.26 -5.46
C GLY A 242 10.00 -3.00 -4.80
N SER A 243 9.86 -4.26 -5.19
CA SER A 243 9.01 -5.25 -4.53
C SER A 243 9.43 -6.65 -4.96
N SER A 244 8.94 -7.69 -4.26
CA SER A 244 9.13 -9.08 -4.68
C SER A 244 8.28 -9.41 -5.92
N THR A 245 8.86 -10.18 -6.87
CA THR A 245 8.12 -10.79 -7.97
C THR A 245 6.96 -11.64 -7.45
N LYS A 246 7.13 -12.31 -6.31
CA LYS A 246 6.11 -13.13 -5.65
C LYS A 246 4.87 -12.33 -5.26
N THR A 247 5.04 -11.07 -4.85
CA THR A 247 3.90 -10.17 -4.55
C THR A 247 3.04 -9.91 -5.78
N LEU A 248 3.65 -9.66 -6.96
CA LEU A 248 2.87 -9.50 -8.20
C LEU A 248 2.15 -10.78 -8.60
N VAL A 249 2.80 -11.92 -8.41
CA VAL A 249 2.16 -13.23 -8.64
C VAL A 249 0.95 -13.42 -7.75
N HIS A 250 1.03 -12.99 -6.48
CA HIS A 250 -0.09 -13.07 -5.55
C HIS A 250 -1.29 -12.24 -6.03
N TYR A 251 -1.07 -10.99 -6.47
CA TYR A 251 -2.16 -10.20 -7.07
C TYR A 251 -2.75 -10.85 -8.31
N ALA A 252 -1.92 -11.44 -9.17
CA ALA A 252 -2.42 -12.18 -10.33
C ALA A 252 -3.27 -13.39 -9.92
N GLN A 253 -2.89 -14.12 -8.85
CA GLN A 253 -3.71 -15.19 -8.29
C GLN A 253 -5.08 -14.67 -7.81
N LEU A 254 -5.17 -13.48 -7.19
CA LEU A 254 -6.45 -12.89 -6.80
C LEU A 254 -7.32 -12.57 -8.01
N ILE A 255 -6.74 -12.04 -9.10
CA ILE A 255 -7.46 -11.76 -10.36
C ILE A 255 -8.01 -13.06 -10.96
N LEU A 256 -7.17 -14.08 -11.09
CA LEU A 256 -7.52 -15.36 -11.73
C LEU A 256 -8.55 -16.16 -10.91
N THR A 257 -8.36 -16.23 -9.60
CA THR A 257 -9.24 -17.00 -8.72
C THR A 257 -10.49 -16.24 -8.31
N LYS A 258 -10.52 -14.91 -8.46
CA LYS A 258 -11.59 -14.02 -8.01
C LYS A 258 -11.86 -14.11 -6.50
N LYS A 259 -10.85 -14.53 -5.73
CA LYS A 259 -10.91 -14.71 -4.28
C LYS A 259 -9.90 -13.82 -3.59
N PHE A 260 -10.22 -13.34 -2.42
CA PHE A 260 -9.27 -12.67 -1.52
C PHE A 260 -8.74 -13.70 -0.55
N ARG A 261 -7.55 -14.23 -0.82
CA ARG A 261 -6.96 -15.37 -0.12
C ARG A 261 -5.45 -15.26 -0.03
N ARG A 262 -4.88 -16.10 0.83
CA ARG A 262 -3.44 -16.23 1.00
C ARG A 262 -2.79 -16.76 -0.29
N PHE A 263 -1.46 -16.66 -0.35
CA PHE A 263 -0.70 -17.07 -1.53
C PHE A 263 -0.83 -18.57 -1.80
N ASP A 264 -1.05 -18.93 -3.05
CA ASP A 264 -1.08 -20.34 -3.50
C ASP A 264 0.32 -20.79 -3.88
N GLU A 265 0.93 -21.58 -2.99
CA GLU A 265 2.25 -22.19 -3.17
C GLU A 265 2.19 -23.49 -3.99
N GLY A 266 0.99 -23.93 -4.39
CA GLY A 266 0.74 -25.26 -4.95
C GLY A 266 0.45 -26.31 -3.87
N PHE A 267 -0.18 -27.41 -4.30
CA PHE A 267 -0.77 -28.42 -3.40
C PHE A 267 0.14 -28.86 -2.24
N ARG A 268 1.38 -29.28 -2.55
CA ARG A 268 2.30 -29.85 -1.55
C ARG A 268 2.67 -28.81 -0.49
N GLU A 269 3.01 -27.61 -0.91
CA GLU A 269 3.44 -26.55 -0.01
C GLU A 269 2.25 -25.91 0.73
N ASN A 270 1.07 -25.84 0.11
CA ASN A 270 -0.17 -25.44 0.79
C ASN A 270 -0.51 -26.41 1.93
N MET A 271 -0.37 -27.72 1.71
CA MET A 271 -0.56 -28.72 2.78
C MET A 271 0.42 -28.52 3.94
N ARG A 272 1.69 -28.18 3.63
CA ARG A 272 2.72 -27.91 4.66
C ARG A 272 2.43 -26.62 5.42
N ARG A 273 2.07 -25.54 4.72
CA ARG A 273 1.94 -24.18 5.27
C ARG A 273 0.58 -23.93 5.92
N TYR A 274 -0.47 -24.45 5.32
CA TYR A 274 -1.86 -24.18 5.72
C TYR A 274 -2.62 -25.39 6.25
N GLY A 275 -2.10 -26.62 6.04
CA GLY A 275 -2.83 -27.85 6.30
C GLY A 275 -4.00 -28.10 5.34
N LEU A 276 -4.05 -27.39 4.24
CA LEU A 276 -5.14 -27.39 3.26
C LEU A 276 -4.58 -27.53 1.84
N PRO A 277 -5.31 -28.17 0.90
CA PRO A 277 -4.86 -28.31 -0.49
C PRO A 277 -4.84 -26.99 -1.27
N THR A 278 -5.60 -26.00 -0.82
CA THR A 278 -5.66 -24.65 -1.37
C THR A 278 -5.50 -23.63 -0.25
N PRO A 279 -4.96 -22.42 -0.52
CA PRO A 279 -4.78 -21.41 0.52
C PRO A 279 -6.13 -20.97 1.10
N PRO A 280 -6.20 -20.64 2.40
CA PRO A 280 -7.40 -20.14 3.03
C PRO A 280 -7.71 -18.71 2.55
N ASP A 281 -9.01 -18.39 2.50
CA ASP A 281 -9.48 -17.02 2.24
C ASP A 281 -9.25 -16.14 3.48
N TYR A 282 -8.95 -14.84 3.28
CA TYR A 282 -8.96 -13.87 4.37
C TYR A 282 -10.39 -13.66 4.88
N ASN A 283 -10.56 -13.74 6.17
CA ASN A 283 -11.87 -13.56 6.79
C ASN A 283 -12.12 -12.08 7.13
N VAL A 284 -12.71 -11.35 6.19
CA VAL A 284 -13.00 -9.91 6.32
C VAL A 284 -14.00 -9.61 7.45
N SER A 285 -14.83 -10.59 7.86
CA SER A 285 -15.77 -10.40 8.99
C SER A 285 -15.08 -10.27 10.35
N ARG A 286 -13.78 -10.59 10.44
CA ARG A 286 -12.96 -10.37 11.63
C ARG A 286 -12.46 -8.92 11.78
N ILE A 287 -12.72 -8.06 10.78
CA ILE A 287 -12.30 -6.66 10.78
C ILE A 287 -13.32 -5.84 11.57
N THR A 288 -13.12 -5.73 12.87
CA THR A 288 -14.04 -5.04 13.79
C THR A 288 -13.70 -3.58 14.03
N SER A 289 -12.50 -3.14 13.65
CA SER A 289 -12.13 -1.71 13.70
C SER A 289 -12.98 -0.89 12.72
N PRO A 290 -13.24 0.41 13.01
CA PRO A 290 -13.99 1.28 12.12
C PRO A 290 -13.25 1.48 10.78
N VAL A 291 -13.94 1.32 9.64
CA VAL A 291 -13.36 1.42 8.29
C VAL A 291 -14.11 2.44 7.44
N VAL A 292 -13.37 3.32 6.80
CA VAL A 292 -13.84 4.18 5.71
C VAL A 292 -13.22 3.70 4.40
N LEU A 293 -14.02 3.46 3.38
CA LEU A 293 -13.57 3.16 2.03
C LEU A 293 -13.69 4.42 1.17
N VAL A 294 -12.64 4.73 0.39
CA VAL A 294 -12.61 5.88 -0.51
C VAL A 294 -12.20 5.42 -1.91
N SER A 295 -13.11 5.53 -2.88
CA SER A 295 -12.94 4.97 -4.22
C SER A 295 -13.16 6.01 -5.31
N ALA A 296 -12.58 5.79 -6.49
CA ALA A 296 -12.84 6.55 -7.71
C ALA A 296 -13.64 5.71 -8.72
N ARG A 297 -14.44 6.36 -9.57
CA ARG A 297 -15.29 5.66 -10.55
C ARG A 297 -14.51 5.02 -11.69
N ASN A 298 -13.36 5.60 -12.02
CA ASN A 298 -12.50 5.20 -13.13
C ASN A 298 -11.32 4.33 -12.71
N ASP A 299 -11.29 3.84 -11.47
CA ASP A 299 -10.26 2.93 -11.01
C ASP A 299 -10.50 1.52 -11.58
N TRP A 300 -9.53 1.03 -12.37
CA TRP A 300 -9.61 -0.28 -13.01
C TRP A 300 -9.14 -1.43 -12.11
N LEU A 301 -8.38 -1.14 -11.07
CA LEU A 301 -7.92 -2.13 -10.10
C LEU A 301 -8.89 -2.22 -8.93
N SER A 302 -9.15 -1.11 -8.26
CA SER A 302 -10.11 -1.00 -7.16
C SER A 302 -11.51 -0.77 -7.71
N SER A 303 -12.05 -1.76 -8.45
CA SER A 303 -13.35 -1.62 -9.09
C SER A 303 -14.47 -1.41 -8.08
N LEU A 304 -15.45 -0.53 -8.39
CA LEU A 304 -16.58 -0.29 -7.49
C LEU A 304 -17.38 -1.55 -7.17
N LYS A 305 -17.38 -2.55 -8.05
CA LYS A 305 -18.05 -3.84 -7.80
C LYS A 305 -17.37 -4.61 -6.68
N ASP A 306 -16.04 -4.66 -6.70
CA ASP A 306 -15.25 -5.34 -5.67
C ASP A 306 -15.25 -4.55 -4.36
N VAL A 307 -15.20 -3.23 -4.43
CA VAL A 307 -15.33 -2.36 -3.24
C VAL A 307 -16.70 -2.50 -2.58
N ASN A 308 -17.79 -2.53 -3.35
CA ASN A 308 -19.12 -2.75 -2.79
C ASN A 308 -19.25 -4.14 -2.15
N LYS A 309 -18.64 -5.17 -2.75
CA LYS A 309 -18.56 -6.49 -2.15
C LYS A 309 -17.83 -6.47 -0.80
N LEU A 310 -16.74 -5.71 -0.72
CA LEU A 310 -15.98 -5.49 0.52
C LEU A 310 -16.86 -4.76 1.55
N ALA A 311 -17.48 -3.66 1.15
CA ALA A 311 -18.36 -2.84 2.00
C ALA A 311 -19.48 -3.67 2.66
N CYS A 312 -20.11 -4.57 1.89
CA CYS A 312 -21.15 -5.47 2.40
C CYS A 312 -20.64 -6.52 3.41
N LYS A 313 -19.33 -6.78 3.45
CA LYS A 313 -18.73 -7.80 4.33
C LYS A 313 -18.06 -7.23 5.58
N LEU A 314 -17.79 -5.94 5.61
CA LEU A 314 -17.19 -5.25 6.75
C LEU A 314 -18.21 -5.05 7.86
N PRO A 315 -18.00 -5.58 9.08
CA PRO A 315 -18.97 -5.46 10.17
C PRO A 315 -19.05 -4.04 10.74
N ASN A 316 -18.00 -3.24 10.59
CA ASN A 316 -17.93 -1.87 11.11
C ASN A 316 -17.52 -0.87 10.01
N LEU A 317 -18.29 -0.86 8.92
CA LEU A 317 -18.14 0.12 7.86
C LEU A 317 -18.73 1.47 8.30
N VAL A 318 -17.89 2.51 8.33
CA VAL A 318 -18.28 3.88 8.67
C VAL A 318 -18.84 4.62 7.46
N ASP A 319 -18.16 4.54 6.33
CA ASP A 319 -18.61 5.15 5.06
C ASP A 319 -17.96 4.43 3.87
N ASN A 320 -18.69 4.39 2.75
CA ASN A 320 -18.18 3.98 1.44
C ASN A 320 -18.28 5.18 0.49
N TYR A 321 -17.27 6.05 0.57
CA TYR A 321 -17.23 7.31 -0.15
C TYR A 321 -16.69 7.13 -1.56
N ILE A 322 -17.55 7.40 -2.54
CA ILE A 322 -17.15 7.46 -3.95
C ILE A 322 -16.87 8.92 -4.30
N VAL A 323 -15.63 9.21 -4.72
CA VAL A 323 -15.23 10.56 -5.14
C VAL A 323 -16.15 11.01 -6.30
N PRO A 324 -16.83 12.16 -6.16
CA PRO A 324 -17.93 12.54 -7.06
C PRO A 324 -17.47 12.89 -8.48
N ILE A 325 -16.19 13.17 -8.65
CA ILE A 325 -15.57 13.54 -9.95
C ILE A 325 -14.67 12.39 -10.39
N PRO A 326 -14.57 12.07 -11.70
CA PRO A 326 -13.65 11.05 -12.21
C PRO A 326 -12.19 11.33 -11.84
N LYS A 327 -11.86 12.58 -11.55
CA LYS A 327 -10.51 13.02 -11.20
C LYS A 327 -10.25 12.88 -9.71
N TRP A 328 -9.27 12.08 -9.33
CA TRP A 328 -8.67 12.11 -8.01
C TRP A 328 -8.06 13.50 -7.77
N THR A 329 -8.87 14.43 -7.27
CA THR A 329 -8.38 15.75 -6.88
C THR A 329 -8.29 15.82 -5.36
N LYS A 330 -7.15 16.25 -4.86
CA LYS A 330 -6.89 16.49 -3.45
C LYS A 330 -7.94 17.41 -2.79
N ILE A 331 -8.56 18.28 -3.60
CA ILE A 331 -9.63 19.20 -3.18
C ILE A 331 -10.81 18.46 -2.54
N TYR A 332 -11.17 17.25 -3.01
CA TYR A 332 -12.31 16.49 -2.49
C TYR A 332 -11.91 15.46 -1.43
N VAL A 333 -10.74 14.85 -1.57
CA VAL A 333 -10.32 13.72 -0.73
C VAL A 333 -9.75 14.20 0.60
N ILE A 334 -8.85 15.18 0.60
CA ILE A 334 -8.19 15.65 1.82
C ILE A 334 -9.16 16.24 2.86
N PRO A 335 -10.08 17.16 2.49
CA PRO A 335 -11.06 17.67 3.45
C PRO A 335 -11.97 16.58 4.03
N LYS A 336 -12.29 15.57 3.23
CA LYS A 336 -13.11 14.44 3.68
C LYS A 336 -12.33 13.57 4.67
N ILE A 337 -11.05 13.29 4.41
CA ILE A 337 -10.15 12.59 5.34
C ILE A 337 -10.08 13.33 6.68
N LEU A 338 -9.79 14.63 6.66
CA LEU A 338 -9.70 15.44 7.88
C LEU A 338 -11.00 15.39 8.69
N ARG A 339 -12.16 15.46 8.03
CA ARG A 339 -13.46 15.35 8.69
C ARG A 339 -13.63 14.01 9.41
N TYR A 340 -13.28 12.88 8.78
CA TYR A 340 -13.36 11.57 9.42
C TYR A 340 -12.42 11.47 10.62
N LEU A 341 -11.17 11.93 10.46
CA LEU A 341 -10.19 11.90 11.54
C LEU A 341 -10.63 12.76 12.72
N ASP A 342 -11.18 13.98 12.47
CA ASP A 342 -11.67 14.86 13.53
C ASP A 342 -12.87 14.26 14.28
N GLN A 343 -13.77 13.57 13.61
CA GLN A 343 -14.91 12.86 14.22
C GLN A 343 -14.47 11.74 15.17
N TYR A 344 -13.34 11.11 14.93
CA TYR A 344 -12.81 9.97 15.71
C TYR A 344 -11.67 10.37 16.66
N ASN A 345 -11.31 11.63 16.71
CA ASN A 345 -10.24 12.14 17.60
C ASN A 345 -10.78 12.50 19.00
N ILE A 346 -11.54 11.56 19.59
CA ILE A 346 -12.23 11.68 20.87
C ILE A 346 -11.63 10.70 21.89
#